data_2ffab9b2225fe26f1420a3fa4be9a109
#
_entry.id   2ffab9b2225fe26f1420a3fa4be9a109
#
_cell.length_a   1.000
_cell.length_b   1.000
_cell.length_c   1.000
_cell.angle_alpha   90.00
_cell.angle_beta   90.00
_cell.angle_gamma   90.00
#
_symmetry.space_group_name_H-M   'P 1'
#
loop_
_entity.id
_entity.type
_entity.pdbx_description
1 polymer ?
#
loop_
_entity_poly.entity_id
_entity_poly.type
_entity_poly.pdbx_seq_one_letter_code
_entity_poly.pdbx_strand_id
1 'polypeptide(L)'
;MSICYDVHIHFIGCVWENNESKERQKAMNRKIWKALGIAVCMLALAAPRVMAETHSHMVSNDGILKQAIKAINNSSDDNANEIILTSGFTLEGDTTEYTLRRGTTTIKGEGNTITVNPGAGIKVTGEKTVLNLGAEGYAEKLTIDGNTKVAFITVSGGATAYMYEHVTLQNRQQVDQACVVLEENSVFNMHGGVIQNCKGKYGGVSLKNGSRFIMEGGTISGCEANAGGGLYADNSIVTINKGTISGCKAVNGYGGGLYAKNYSTVTIEGGTISGCTTSDAGMGGGLYAYNSTITISGGTIENNKATYGGGVALNNSWINPITNWTVIGNEAYKTKSGNNGGIGGGIYLDNEKDKPTMDISNGLNKIYNNTAVGHGADICLDGRTSSIALPDAAGMGATFRDSGINIDGWYNDNPRYEPSESGEPVKELQRSGKQSLVASYKADPVRIEIDANGGVGGSGSQTVHKGTTVTLEAPTKEGHLFKGWKDEKGNSYPADADGKVKITVTGDMTLTAEWKKLPSAENLPKTGDESPVLLWGAALAVSAAACFMLRRRK
;
A
#
# COMPACT_ATOMS: atom_id res chain seq x y z
N MET A 1 -28.21 -16.23 -33.13
CA MET A 1 -29.57 -16.78 -33.28
C MET A 1 -30.01 -17.18 -31.88
N SER A 2 -30.82 -16.33 -31.26
CA SER A 2 -31.24 -16.45 -29.85
C SER A 2 -32.50 -17.35 -29.81
N ILE A 3 -32.45 -18.42 -29.05
CA ILE A 3 -33.62 -19.26 -28.78
C ILE A 3 -33.90 -19.12 -27.28
N CYS A 4 -34.90 -18.30 -26.97
CA CYS A 4 -35.55 -18.30 -25.67
C CYS A 4 -36.55 -19.45 -25.62
N TYR A 5 -36.38 -20.38 -24.68
CA TYR A 5 -37.42 -21.34 -24.32
C TYR A 5 -38.20 -20.78 -23.12
N ASP A 6 -39.44 -20.41 -23.38
CA ASP A 6 -40.46 -20.16 -22.35
C ASP A 6 -40.95 -21.50 -21.81
N VAL A 7 -40.67 -21.81 -20.56
CA VAL A 7 -41.27 -22.96 -19.87
C VAL A 7 -42.42 -22.44 -19.00
N HIS A 8 -43.63 -22.58 -19.51
CA HIS A 8 -44.86 -22.37 -18.74
C HIS A 8 -45.17 -23.65 -17.95
N ILE A 9 -45.05 -23.57 -16.63
CA ILE A 9 -45.54 -24.64 -15.74
C ILE A 9 -46.86 -24.20 -15.14
N HIS A 10 -47.93 -24.87 -15.54
CA HIS A 10 -49.26 -24.75 -14.93
C HIS A 10 -49.30 -25.57 -13.64
N PHE A 11 -49.53 -24.89 -12.49
CA PHE A 11 -49.93 -25.57 -11.27
C PHE A 11 -51.42 -25.44 -11.04
N ILE A 12 -52.09 -26.61 -10.98
CA ILE A 12 -53.49 -26.73 -10.60
C ILE A 12 -53.62 -26.53 -9.07
N GLY A 13 -54.49 -25.61 -8.70
CA GLY A 13 -54.74 -25.26 -7.31
C GLY A 13 -55.58 -26.28 -6.56
N CYS A 14 -55.30 -26.48 -5.31
CA CYS A 14 -56.26 -26.90 -4.27
C CYS A 14 -56.18 -25.91 -3.08
N VAL A 15 -57.27 -25.30 -2.84
CA VAL A 15 -57.50 -24.34 -1.71
C VAL A 15 -57.71 -25.12 -0.44
N TRP A 16 -56.94 -24.86 0.59
CA TRP A 16 -57.36 -24.97 2.01
C TRP A 16 -56.66 -23.88 2.83
N GLU A 17 -57.48 -23.05 3.46
CA GLU A 17 -57.04 -21.95 4.31
C GLU A 17 -56.65 -22.43 5.73
N ASN A 18 -55.42 -22.11 6.13
CA ASN A 18 -55.10 -21.84 7.56
C ASN A 18 -53.77 -21.06 7.64
N ASN A 19 -53.74 -20.04 8.46
CA ASN A 19 -52.62 -19.08 8.56
C ASN A 19 -51.24 -19.67 8.93
N GLU A 20 -51.20 -20.83 9.56
CA GLU A 20 -49.95 -21.55 9.82
C GLU A 20 -49.35 -22.23 8.60
N SER A 21 -50.15 -22.49 7.55
CA SER A 21 -49.66 -23.10 6.30
C SER A 21 -48.88 -22.11 5.44
N LYS A 22 -49.17 -20.80 5.52
CA LYS A 22 -48.49 -19.77 4.73
C LYS A 22 -47.04 -19.55 5.12
N GLU A 23 -46.73 -19.61 6.41
CA GLU A 23 -45.33 -19.47 6.87
C GLU A 23 -44.52 -20.75 6.62
N ARG A 24 -45.11 -21.92 6.75
CA ARG A 24 -44.45 -23.19 6.36
C ARG A 24 -44.23 -23.27 4.87
N GLN A 25 -45.17 -22.79 4.06
CA GLN A 25 -45.03 -22.72 2.60
C GLN A 25 -43.97 -21.74 2.15
N LYS A 26 -43.86 -20.57 2.79
CA LYS A 26 -42.77 -19.61 2.57
C LYS A 26 -41.40 -20.17 2.95
N ALA A 27 -41.31 -20.90 4.07
CA ALA A 27 -40.07 -21.54 4.49
C ALA A 27 -39.67 -22.71 3.59
N MET A 28 -40.64 -23.48 3.10
CA MET A 28 -40.43 -24.58 2.15
C MET A 28 -40.02 -24.04 0.76
N ASN A 29 -40.70 -23.00 0.28
CA ASN A 29 -40.32 -22.33 -0.96
C ASN A 29 -38.93 -21.71 -0.90
N ARG A 30 -38.54 -21.08 0.23
CA ARG A 30 -37.15 -20.61 0.42
C ARG A 30 -36.11 -21.73 0.42
N LYS A 31 -36.43 -22.91 0.93
CA LYS A 31 -35.54 -24.09 0.89
C LYS A 31 -35.45 -24.66 -0.53
N ILE A 32 -36.57 -24.71 -1.24
CA ILE A 32 -36.62 -25.18 -2.66
C ILE A 32 -35.87 -24.21 -3.59
N TRP A 33 -36.04 -22.88 -3.41
CA TRP A 33 -35.30 -21.90 -4.19
C TRP A 33 -33.80 -21.88 -3.86
N LYS A 34 -33.41 -22.15 -2.61
CA LYS A 34 -31.99 -22.34 -2.26
C LYS A 34 -31.43 -23.64 -2.87
N ALA A 35 -32.19 -24.72 -2.85
CA ALA A 35 -31.77 -25.99 -3.44
C ALA A 35 -31.71 -25.93 -4.99
N LEU A 36 -32.68 -25.25 -5.63
CA LEU A 36 -32.63 -24.98 -7.08
C LEU A 36 -31.50 -24.03 -7.46
N GLY A 37 -31.26 -22.98 -6.66
CA GLY A 37 -30.12 -22.07 -6.87
C GLY A 37 -28.78 -22.79 -6.78
N ILE A 38 -28.62 -23.70 -5.82
CA ILE A 38 -27.40 -24.51 -5.67
C ILE A 38 -27.29 -25.54 -6.81
N ALA A 39 -28.39 -26.15 -7.23
CA ALA A 39 -28.38 -27.08 -8.35
C ALA A 39 -28.09 -26.41 -9.69
N VAL A 40 -28.61 -25.21 -9.95
CA VAL A 40 -28.29 -24.41 -11.13
C VAL A 40 -26.84 -23.93 -11.12
N CYS A 41 -26.30 -23.54 -9.93
CA CYS A 41 -24.87 -23.24 -9.81
C CYS A 41 -23.99 -24.49 -10.00
N MET A 42 -24.40 -25.65 -9.52
CA MET A 42 -23.65 -26.90 -9.76
C MET A 42 -23.75 -27.40 -11.20
N LEU A 43 -24.86 -27.19 -11.89
CA LEU A 43 -24.96 -27.49 -13.34
C LEU A 43 -24.15 -26.48 -14.19
N ALA A 44 -24.07 -25.22 -13.77
CA ALA A 44 -23.20 -24.24 -14.43
C ALA A 44 -21.71 -24.55 -14.22
N LEU A 45 -21.36 -25.20 -13.09
CA LEU A 45 -20.00 -25.68 -12.83
C LEU A 45 -19.68 -27.02 -13.51
N ALA A 46 -20.72 -27.81 -13.95
CA ALA A 46 -20.59 -29.10 -14.61
C ALA A 46 -20.71 -29.02 -16.15
N ALA A 47 -20.96 -27.83 -16.72
CA ALA A 47 -20.79 -27.67 -18.16
C ALA A 47 -19.32 -27.94 -18.48
N PRO A 48 -18.99 -28.80 -19.44
CA PRO A 48 -17.61 -28.96 -19.87
C PRO A 48 -17.14 -27.56 -20.29
N ARG A 49 -16.26 -26.93 -19.49
CA ARG A 49 -15.46 -25.83 -19.99
C ARG A 49 -14.72 -26.43 -21.16
N VAL A 50 -15.11 -26.09 -22.37
CA VAL A 50 -14.21 -26.23 -23.50
C VAL A 50 -13.01 -25.41 -23.10
N MET A 51 -11.98 -26.08 -22.62
CA MET A 51 -10.71 -25.45 -22.35
C MET A 51 -10.27 -24.88 -23.68
N ALA A 52 -10.26 -23.56 -23.82
CA ALA A 52 -9.73 -22.93 -25.00
C ALA A 52 -8.33 -23.53 -25.22
N GLU A 53 -8.08 -24.02 -26.42
CA GLU A 53 -6.78 -24.60 -26.75
C GLU A 53 -5.71 -23.54 -26.53
N THR A 54 -4.69 -23.87 -25.73
CA THR A 54 -3.61 -22.91 -25.40
C THR A 54 -2.45 -23.15 -26.34
N HIS A 55 -2.09 -22.16 -27.12
CA HIS A 55 -0.94 -22.21 -28.00
C HIS A 55 0.31 -21.72 -27.30
N SER A 56 1.28 -22.59 -27.11
CA SER A 56 2.55 -22.26 -26.44
C SER A 56 3.65 -21.95 -27.43
N HIS A 57 4.33 -20.81 -27.21
CA HIS A 57 5.48 -20.33 -27.98
C HIS A 57 6.72 -20.35 -27.08
N MET A 58 7.66 -21.24 -27.38
CA MET A 58 8.95 -21.28 -26.69
C MET A 58 9.87 -20.21 -27.26
N VAL A 59 10.29 -19.25 -26.45
CA VAL A 59 11.01 -18.05 -26.88
C VAL A 59 12.38 -17.97 -26.23
N SER A 60 13.44 -18.02 -27.03
CA SER A 60 14.83 -17.94 -26.56
C SER A 60 15.58 -16.67 -27.01
N ASN A 61 14.98 -15.87 -27.88
CA ASN A 61 15.58 -14.63 -28.37
C ASN A 61 14.53 -13.68 -28.96
N ASP A 62 14.96 -12.45 -29.26
CA ASP A 62 14.15 -11.37 -29.79
C ASP A 62 13.43 -11.73 -31.12
N GLY A 63 14.13 -12.35 -32.04
CA GLY A 63 13.56 -12.74 -33.34
C GLY A 63 12.41 -13.75 -33.20
N ILE A 64 12.54 -14.72 -32.31
CA ILE A 64 11.48 -15.69 -32.03
C ILE A 64 10.28 -15.02 -31.33
N LEU A 65 10.51 -14.07 -30.42
CA LEU A 65 9.44 -13.29 -29.79
C LEU A 65 8.62 -12.53 -30.84
N LYS A 66 9.28 -11.83 -31.77
CA LYS A 66 8.62 -11.12 -32.88
C LYS A 66 7.80 -12.05 -33.75
N GLN A 67 8.31 -13.25 -34.05
CA GLN A 67 7.57 -14.27 -34.81
C GLN A 67 6.34 -14.77 -34.03
N ALA A 68 6.47 -15.02 -32.73
CA ALA A 68 5.36 -15.42 -31.88
C ALA A 68 4.27 -14.35 -31.84
N ILE A 69 4.62 -13.09 -31.61
CA ILE A 69 3.66 -11.96 -31.61
C ILE A 69 2.98 -11.80 -32.98
N LYS A 70 3.72 -11.95 -34.07
CA LYS A 70 3.14 -11.94 -35.42
C LYS A 70 2.16 -13.08 -35.64
N ALA A 71 2.48 -14.30 -35.18
CA ALA A 71 1.59 -15.45 -35.27
C ALA A 71 0.31 -15.21 -34.45
N ILE A 72 0.42 -14.73 -33.24
CA ILE A 72 -0.70 -14.38 -32.35
C ILE A 72 -1.61 -13.34 -33.02
N ASN A 73 -1.04 -12.27 -33.56
CA ASN A 73 -1.81 -11.19 -34.20
C ASN A 73 -2.51 -11.65 -35.51
N ASN A 74 -1.98 -12.67 -36.18
CA ASN A 74 -2.52 -13.21 -37.42
C ASN A 74 -3.46 -14.43 -37.21
N SER A 75 -3.57 -14.93 -35.96
CA SER A 75 -4.48 -16.03 -35.66
C SER A 75 -5.93 -15.67 -36.02
N SER A 76 -6.70 -16.59 -36.51
CA SER A 76 -8.14 -16.40 -36.77
C SER A 76 -9.01 -16.63 -35.55
N ASP A 77 -8.46 -17.24 -34.52
CA ASP A 77 -9.14 -17.55 -33.27
C ASP A 77 -8.70 -16.63 -32.13
N ASP A 78 -9.48 -16.54 -31.08
CA ASP A 78 -9.19 -15.79 -29.85
C ASP A 78 -8.66 -16.74 -28.76
N ASN A 79 -7.96 -17.85 -29.15
CA ASN A 79 -7.39 -18.81 -28.22
C ASN A 79 -6.37 -18.15 -27.28
N ALA A 80 -6.18 -18.78 -26.12
CA ALA A 80 -5.16 -18.36 -25.18
C ALA A 80 -3.77 -18.70 -25.74
N ASN A 81 -2.85 -17.76 -25.63
CA ASN A 81 -1.46 -17.92 -26.06
C ASN A 81 -0.52 -17.82 -24.86
N GLU A 82 0.49 -18.66 -24.82
CA GLU A 82 1.57 -18.59 -23.84
C GLU A 82 2.89 -18.32 -24.55
N ILE A 83 3.61 -17.32 -24.09
CA ILE A 83 5.00 -17.05 -24.46
C ILE A 83 5.86 -17.50 -23.28
N ILE A 84 6.62 -18.58 -23.48
CA ILE A 84 7.43 -19.22 -22.44
C ILE A 84 8.89 -18.91 -22.73
N LEU A 85 9.55 -18.16 -21.85
CA LEU A 85 10.95 -17.78 -22.04
C LEU A 85 11.86 -18.96 -21.71
N THR A 86 12.66 -19.43 -22.65
CA THR A 86 13.63 -20.51 -22.44
C THR A 86 15.03 -19.99 -22.17
N SER A 87 15.26 -18.70 -22.38
CA SER A 87 16.48 -17.96 -21.98
C SER A 87 16.19 -16.48 -21.82
N GLY A 88 17.07 -15.75 -21.15
CA GLY A 88 17.07 -14.30 -21.15
C GLY A 88 17.55 -13.74 -22.48
N PHE A 89 17.00 -12.62 -22.91
CA PHE A 89 17.40 -11.93 -24.14
C PHE A 89 17.05 -10.44 -24.09
N THR A 90 17.52 -9.71 -25.12
CA THR A 90 17.30 -8.27 -25.25
C THR A 90 16.30 -7.97 -26.35
N LEU A 91 15.32 -7.08 -26.08
CA LEU A 91 14.46 -6.50 -27.11
C LEU A 91 15.23 -5.46 -27.90
N GLU A 92 15.39 -5.66 -29.22
CA GLU A 92 16.22 -4.82 -30.07
C GLU A 92 15.44 -3.98 -31.08
N GLY A 93 14.14 -4.22 -31.21
CA GLY A 93 13.25 -3.53 -32.14
C GLY A 93 12.58 -2.30 -31.55
N ASP A 94 11.62 -1.76 -32.28
CA ASP A 94 10.71 -0.74 -31.76
C ASP A 94 9.40 -1.36 -31.20
N THR A 95 8.62 -0.56 -30.48
CA THR A 95 7.38 -1.02 -29.85
C THR A 95 6.37 -1.60 -30.84
N THR A 96 6.40 -1.25 -32.12
CA THR A 96 5.46 -1.75 -33.12
C THR A 96 5.62 -3.25 -33.37
N GLU A 97 6.85 -3.75 -33.25
CA GLU A 97 7.19 -5.16 -33.41
C GLU A 97 6.72 -6.03 -32.22
N TYR A 98 6.57 -5.40 -31.02
CA TYR A 98 6.13 -6.06 -29.79
C TYR A 98 4.68 -5.70 -29.43
N THR A 99 3.85 -5.36 -30.41
CA THR A 99 2.46 -4.96 -30.18
C THR A 99 1.51 -6.15 -30.31
N LEU A 100 0.84 -6.51 -29.23
CA LEU A 100 -0.28 -7.47 -29.17
C LEU A 100 -1.59 -6.75 -29.47
N ARG A 101 -2.40 -7.29 -30.40
CA ARG A 101 -3.63 -6.65 -30.91
C ARG A 101 -4.88 -7.49 -30.74
N ARG A 102 -4.76 -8.71 -30.22
CA ARG A 102 -5.89 -9.63 -30.07
C ARG A 102 -5.59 -10.77 -29.11
N GLY A 103 -6.65 -11.41 -28.64
CA GLY A 103 -6.62 -12.60 -27.80
C GLY A 103 -5.98 -12.37 -26.45
N THR A 104 -5.83 -13.44 -25.71
CA THR A 104 -5.14 -13.45 -24.41
C THR A 104 -3.74 -14.01 -24.57
N THR A 105 -2.73 -13.25 -24.15
CA THR A 105 -1.33 -13.68 -24.16
C THR A 105 -0.77 -13.67 -22.76
N THR A 106 -0.21 -14.78 -22.30
CA THR A 106 0.48 -14.92 -21.02
C THR A 106 1.99 -15.04 -21.26
N ILE A 107 2.80 -14.17 -20.65
CA ILE A 107 4.27 -14.27 -20.70
C ILE A 107 4.76 -14.93 -19.39
N LYS A 108 5.36 -16.10 -19.53
CA LYS A 108 5.98 -16.89 -18.45
C LYS A 108 7.49 -16.76 -18.51
N GLY A 109 8.10 -16.33 -17.41
CA GLY A 109 9.53 -15.99 -17.36
C GLY A 109 10.48 -17.17 -17.23
N GLU A 110 10.07 -18.27 -16.59
CA GLU A 110 10.93 -19.43 -16.28
C GLU A 110 12.26 -19.03 -15.60
N GLY A 111 12.23 -18.01 -14.75
CA GLY A 111 13.43 -17.45 -14.13
C GLY A 111 14.23 -16.46 -15.00
N ASN A 112 13.80 -16.22 -16.23
CA ASN A 112 14.54 -15.44 -17.20
C ASN A 112 14.22 -13.94 -17.17
N THR A 113 15.13 -13.15 -17.77
CA THR A 113 15.03 -11.70 -17.89
C THR A 113 14.90 -11.28 -19.34
N ILE A 114 13.94 -10.40 -19.60
CA ILE A 114 13.86 -9.61 -20.84
C ILE A 114 14.56 -8.28 -20.57
N THR A 115 15.69 -8.06 -21.23
CA THR A 115 16.39 -6.76 -21.23
C THR A 115 15.78 -5.87 -22.31
N VAL A 116 15.60 -4.59 -22.03
CA VAL A 116 14.94 -3.67 -22.95
C VAL A 116 15.89 -2.58 -23.42
N ASN A 117 16.16 -2.53 -24.72
CA ASN A 117 16.97 -1.47 -25.34
C ASN A 117 16.19 -0.17 -25.59
N PRO A 118 16.86 0.95 -25.84
CA PRO A 118 16.21 2.21 -26.18
C PRO A 118 15.26 2.07 -27.38
N GLY A 119 13.98 2.40 -27.16
CA GLY A 119 12.93 2.33 -28.18
C GLY A 119 12.04 1.10 -28.12
N ALA A 120 12.47 0.02 -27.46
CA ALA A 120 11.69 -1.20 -27.30
C ALA A 120 10.76 -1.14 -26.07
N GLY A 121 9.62 -1.81 -26.19
CA GLY A 121 8.64 -1.98 -25.13
C GLY A 121 7.46 -2.83 -25.63
N ILE A 122 6.79 -3.53 -24.74
CA ILE A 122 5.63 -4.37 -25.08
C ILE A 122 4.38 -3.50 -25.06
N LYS A 123 3.63 -3.49 -26.17
CA LYS A 123 2.34 -2.81 -26.25
C LYS A 123 1.22 -3.81 -26.38
N VAL A 124 0.12 -3.56 -25.69
CA VAL A 124 -1.15 -4.30 -25.85
C VAL A 124 -2.25 -3.30 -26.17
N THR A 125 -3.04 -3.57 -27.19
CA THR A 125 -4.05 -2.63 -27.69
C THR A 125 -5.27 -3.35 -28.25
N GLY A 126 -6.46 -2.74 -28.04
CA GLY A 126 -7.76 -3.28 -28.49
C GLY A 126 -8.57 -3.89 -27.34
N GLU A 127 -9.87 -3.58 -27.30
CA GLU A 127 -10.77 -3.89 -26.18
C GLU A 127 -10.79 -5.36 -25.73
N LYS A 128 -10.52 -6.29 -26.62
CA LYS A 128 -10.50 -7.74 -26.31
C LYS A 128 -9.10 -8.30 -26.13
N THR A 129 -8.09 -7.46 -26.18
CA THR A 129 -6.69 -7.89 -26.05
C THR A 129 -6.30 -7.92 -24.57
N VAL A 130 -5.78 -9.05 -24.14
CA VAL A 130 -5.34 -9.26 -22.76
C VAL A 130 -3.88 -9.68 -22.72
N LEU A 131 -3.10 -9.04 -21.85
CA LEU A 131 -1.73 -9.44 -21.54
C LEU A 131 -1.64 -9.85 -20.07
N ASN A 132 -1.17 -11.07 -19.83
CA ASN A 132 -0.78 -11.52 -18.50
C ASN A 132 0.76 -11.54 -18.39
N LEU A 133 1.31 -10.82 -17.44
CA LEU A 133 2.70 -10.93 -17.03
C LEU A 133 2.76 -11.90 -15.85
N GLY A 134 3.31 -13.10 -16.05
CA GLY A 134 3.16 -14.21 -15.13
C GLY A 134 1.75 -14.82 -15.16
N ALA A 135 1.44 -15.63 -14.16
CA ALA A 135 0.12 -16.21 -13.97
C ALA A 135 -0.14 -16.47 -12.49
N GLU A 136 -1.42 -16.59 -12.11
CA GLU A 136 -1.81 -16.91 -10.72
C GLU A 136 -1.23 -18.27 -10.31
N GLY A 137 -0.60 -18.31 -9.13
CA GLY A 137 0.04 -19.53 -8.60
C GLY A 137 1.31 -19.97 -9.33
N TYR A 138 1.78 -19.21 -10.32
CA TYR A 138 3.01 -19.51 -11.05
C TYR A 138 4.22 -18.93 -10.33
N ALA A 139 5.14 -19.82 -9.88
CA ALA A 139 6.22 -19.44 -8.96
C ALA A 139 7.50 -18.93 -9.66
N GLU A 140 7.62 -19.14 -10.98
CA GLU A 140 8.85 -18.81 -11.69
C GLU A 140 8.90 -17.31 -12.05
N LYS A 141 10.07 -16.72 -11.89
CA LYS A 141 10.27 -15.28 -12.06
C LYS A 141 10.22 -14.85 -13.53
N LEU A 142 9.63 -13.69 -13.76
CA LEU A 142 9.76 -12.90 -14.97
C LEU A 142 10.34 -11.54 -14.60
N THR A 143 11.49 -11.18 -15.15
CA THR A 143 12.05 -9.84 -14.98
C THR A 143 12.07 -9.11 -16.33
N ILE A 144 11.59 -7.86 -16.33
CA ILE A 144 11.77 -6.91 -17.43
C ILE A 144 12.65 -5.79 -16.90
N ASP A 145 13.83 -5.66 -17.47
CA ASP A 145 14.89 -4.76 -16.98
C ASP A 145 15.47 -3.96 -18.13
N GLY A 146 15.95 -2.78 -17.86
CA GLY A 146 16.70 -2.01 -18.86
C GLY A 146 16.35 -0.54 -18.91
N ASN A 147 16.93 0.14 -19.88
CA ASN A 147 16.88 1.59 -19.99
C ASN A 147 16.33 2.03 -21.34
N THR A 148 15.01 2.16 -21.44
CA THR A 148 14.30 2.54 -22.66
C THR A 148 13.60 3.90 -22.54
N LYS A 149 13.48 4.64 -23.65
CA LYS A 149 12.72 5.91 -23.72
C LYS A 149 11.21 5.70 -23.70
N VAL A 150 10.74 4.54 -24.15
CA VAL A 150 9.32 4.16 -24.09
C VAL A 150 9.00 3.43 -22.79
N ALA A 151 7.73 3.16 -22.51
CA ALA A 151 7.33 2.32 -21.39
C ALA A 151 7.74 0.86 -21.61
N PHE A 152 8.00 0.12 -20.53
CA PHE A 152 8.15 -1.34 -20.65
C PHE A 152 6.84 -1.98 -21.12
N ILE A 153 5.72 -1.52 -20.56
CA ILE A 153 4.38 -1.99 -20.90
C ILE A 153 3.53 -0.77 -21.24
N THR A 154 2.93 -0.77 -22.42
CA THR A 154 1.90 0.19 -22.82
C THR A 154 0.59 -0.54 -23.04
N VAL A 155 -0.47 -0.13 -22.33
CA VAL A 155 -1.84 -0.66 -22.46
C VAL A 155 -2.73 0.43 -23.03
N SER A 156 -3.37 0.19 -24.18
CA SER A 156 -4.16 1.21 -24.87
C SER A 156 -5.37 0.64 -25.61
N GLY A 157 -6.26 1.51 -26.09
CA GLY A 157 -7.41 1.10 -26.90
C GLY A 157 -8.37 0.14 -26.20
N GLY A 158 -8.57 0.32 -24.90
CA GLY A 158 -9.46 -0.53 -24.09
C GLY A 158 -8.88 -1.91 -23.73
N ALA A 159 -7.62 -2.18 -24.02
CA ALA A 159 -6.97 -3.44 -23.66
C ALA A 159 -6.81 -3.59 -22.15
N THR A 160 -6.61 -4.83 -21.70
CA THR A 160 -6.37 -5.16 -20.29
C THR A 160 -5.01 -5.83 -20.12
N ALA A 161 -4.29 -5.47 -19.07
CA ALA A 161 -3.11 -6.19 -18.65
C ALA A 161 -3.19 -6.57 -17.17
N TYR A 162 -2.59 -7.70 -16.84
CA TYR A 162 -2.46 -8.23 -15.48
C TYR A 162 -1.00 -8.45 -15.15
N MET A 163 -0.65 -8.18 -13.92
CA MET A 163 0.68 -8.47 -13.38
C MET A 163 0.52 -9.30 -12.12
N TYR A 164 1.17 -10.46 -12.11
CA TYR A 164 1.08 -11.42 -11.02
C TYR A 164 2.32 -11.41 -10.12
N GLU A 165 2.30 -12.21 -9.07
CA GLU A 165 3.45 -12.45 -8.20
C GLU A 165 4.67 -12.89 -9.01
N HIS A 166 5.87 -12.67 -8.48
CA HIS A 166 7.14 -13.03 -9.12
C HIS A 166 7.49 -12.30 -10.44
N VAL A 167 6.69 -11.32 -10.84
CA VAL A 167 7.04 -10.41 -11.96
C VAL A 167 7.73 -9.16 -11.41
N THR A 168 8.84 -8.78 -12.04
CA THR A 168 9.57 -7.55 -11.70
C THR A 168 9.79 -6.69 -12.94
N LEU A 169 9.36 -5.43 -12.86
CA LEU A 169 9.66 -4.38 -13.85
C LEU A 169 10.62 -3.38 -13.18
N GLN A 170 11.84 -3.21 -13.71
CA GLN A 170 12.82 -2.43 -12.97
C GLN A 170 13.84 -1.67 -13.81
N ASN A 171 14.46 -0.67 -13.16
CA ASN A 171 15.66 0.04 -13.63
C ASN A 171 15.49 0.86 -14.92
N ARG A 172 14.25 1.26 -15.25
CA ARG A 172 14.04 2.22 -16.34
C ARG A 172 14.49 3.62 -15.89
N GLN A 173 15.51 4.17 -16.54
CA GLN A 173 16.18 5.41 -16.12
C GLN A 173 15.97 6.59 -17.10
N GLN A 174 14.99 6.53 -17.99
CA GLN A 174 14.66 7.60 -18.94
C GLN A 174 13.50 8.46 -18.47
N VAL A 175 13.55 9.76 -18.77
CA VAL A 175 12.61 10.76 -18.25
C VAL A 175 11.36 10.99 -19.12
N ASP A 176 11.20 10.24 -20.21
CA ASP A 176 10.15 10.52 -21.20
C ASP A 176 8.78 9.97 -20.81
N GLN A 177 8.72 8.74 -20.27
CA GLN A 177 7.47 8.05 -19.91
C GLN A 177 7.56 7.37 -18.54
N ALA A 178 6.45 6.76 -18.10
CA ALA A 178 6.41 5.85 -16.96
C ALA A 178 6.96 4.46 -17.35
N CYS A 179 7.18 3.61 -16.33
CA CYS A 179 7.51 2.21 -16.56
C CYS A 179 6.32 1.46 -17.19
N VAL A 180 5.11 1.71 -16.70
CA VAL A 180 3.84 1.23 -17.25
C VAL A 180 2.99 2.43 -17.63
N VAL A 181 2.45 2.43 -18.85
CA VAL A 181 1.57 3.49 -19.38
C VAL A 181 0.23 2.91 -19.78
N LEU A 182 -0.83 3.54 -19.28
CA LEU A 182 -2.22 3.22 -19.60
C LEU A 182 -2.88 4.40 -20.31
N GLU A 183 -3.51 4.13 -21.44
CA GLU A 183 -4.19 5.15 -22.27
C GLU A 183 -5.52 4.61 -22.83
N GLU A 184 -6.43 5.50 -23.14
CA GLU A 184 -7.63 5.18 -23.91
C GLU A 184 -8.52 4.09 -23.29
N ASN A 185 -8.98 4.32 -22.05
CA ASN A 185 -9.88 3.42 -21.29
C ASN A 185 -9.31 2.03 -21.00
N SER A 186 -8.00 1.87 -21.07
CA SER A 186 -7.35 0.60 -20.78
C SER A 186 -7.30 0.28 -19.28
N VAL A 187 -7.04 -0.98 -18.96
CA VAL A 187 -7.03 -1.47 -17.58
C VAL A 187 -5.72 -2.17 -17.27
N PHE A 188 -5.17 -1.89 -16.10
CA PHE A 188 -4.04 -2.64 -15.55
C PHE A 188 -4.36 -3.11 -14.13
N ASN A 189 -4.38 -4.43 -13.95
CA ASN A 189 -4.61 -5.07 -12.66
C ASN A 189 -3.29 -5.62 -12.13
N MET A 190 -2.84 -5.10 -10.99
CA MET A 190 -1.65 -5.56 -10.29
C MET A 190 -2.06 -6.47 -9.12
N HIS A 191 -2.08 -7.78 -9.35
CA HIS A 191 -2.35 -8.76 -8.31
C HIS A 191 -1.15 -8.97 -7.39
N GLY A 192 0.06 -8.77 -7.93
CA GLY A 192 1.32 -8.92 -7.20
C GLY A 192 2.51 -8.36 -7.98
N GLY A 193 3.71 -8.83 -7.64
CA GLY A 193 4.95 -8.43 -8.32
C GLY A 193 5.51 -7.08 -7.87
N VAL A 194 6.53 -6.60 -8.56
CA VAL A 194 7.30 -5.40 -8.18
C VAL A 194 7.55 -4.49 -9.38
N ILE A 195 7.22 -3.21 -9.25
CA ILE A 195 7.64 -2.14 -10.16
C ILE A 195 8.60 -1.25 -9.37
N GLN A 196 9.88 -1.23 -9.75
CA GLN A 196 10.87 -0.55 -8.93
C GLN A 196 11.95 0.21 -9.70
N ASN A 197 12.49 1.24 -9.02
CA ASN A 197 13.64 2.00 -9.52
C ASN A 197 13.44 2.56 -10.94
N CYS A 198 12.20 2.94 -11.25
CA CYS A 198 11.86 3.53 -12.55
C CYS A 198 11.89 5.05 -12.47
N LYS A 199 12.62 5.69 -13.41
CA LYS A 199 12.56 7.13 -13.61
C LYS A 199 11.68 7.46 -14.79
N GLY A 200 10.90 8.54 -14.70
CA GLY A 200 10.00 8.91 -15.76
C GLY A 200 9.49 10.33 -15.67
N LYS A 201 8.77 10.76 -16.71
CA LYS A 201 7.97 11.98 -16.63
C LYS A 201 6.85 11.81 -15.60
N TYR A 202 6.31 10.59 -15.52
CA TYR A 202 5.20 10.18 -14.68
C TYR A 202 5.52 8.81 -14.08
N GLY A 203 6.12 8.76 -12.93
CA GLY A 203 6.30 7.63 -12.03
C GLY A 203 6.51 6.21 -12.56
N GLY A 204 6.24 5.28 -11.68
CA GLY A 204 6.23 3.85 -12.01
C GLY A 204 5.09 3.50 -12.96
N VAL A 205 3.87 3.99 -12.68
CA VAL A 205 2.66 3.78 -13.50
C VAL A 205 2.00 5.11 -13.82
N SER A 206 1.63 5.30 -15.08
CA SER A 206 0.93 6.50 -15.58
C SER A 206 -0.39 6.14 -16.26
N LEU A 207 -1.46 6.79 -15.86
CA LEU A 207 -2.81 6.61 -16.40
C LEU A 207 -3.32 7.90 -17.04
N LYS A 208 -3.98 7.78 -18.19
CA LYS A 208 -4.64 8.88 -18.88
C LYS A 208 -5.94 8.44 -19.57
N ASN A 209 -6.79 9.42 -19.86
CA ASN A 209 -7.95 9.26 -20.75
C ASN A 209 -8.87 8.10 -20.37
N GLY A 210 -9.39 8.11 -19.14
CA GLY A 210 -10.36 7.13 -18.65
C GLY A 210 -9.78 5.77 -18.25
N SER A 211 -8.46 5.61 -18.27
CA SER A 211 -7.82 4.34 -17.93
C SER A 211 -7.96 4.01 -16.43
N ARG A 212 -7.82 2.74 -16.11
CA ARG A 212 -8.00 2.21 -14.75
C ARG A 212 -6.78 1.42 -14.30
N PHE A 213 -6.34 1.69 -13.08
CA PHE A 213 -5.34 0.91 -12.36
C PHE A 213 -5.97 0.33 -11.09
N ILE A 214 -5.82 -0.98 -10.90
CA ILE A 214 -6.32 -1.69 -9.73
C ILE A 214 -5.14 -2.42 -9.09
N MET A 215 -4.85 -2.11 -7.83
CA MET A 215 -3.78 -2.73 -7.05
C MET A 215 -4.40 -3.65 -5.99
N GLU A 216 -4.35 -4.95 -6.26
CA GLU A 216 -4.77 -6.02 -5.35
C GLU A 216 -3.63 -6.52 -4.46
N GLY A 217 -2.40 -6.18 -4.82
CA GLY A 217 -1.19 -6.57 -4.12
C GLY A 217 0.07 -6.00 -4.78
N GLY A 218 1.23 -6.52 -4.40
CA GLY A 218 2.53 -6.14 -4.97
C GLY A 218 3.10 -4.83 -4.44
N THR A 219 4.16 -4.35 -5.09
CA THR A 219 4.93 -3.19 -4.62
C THR A 219 5.33 -2.28 -5.79
N ILE A 220 5.12 -0.97 -5.62
CA ILE A 220 5.69 0.08 -6.46
C ILE A 220 6.69 0.85 -5.60
N SER A 221 8.00 0.79 -5.92
CA SER A 221 9.00 1.36 -5.01
C SER A 221 10.17 2.05 -5.69
N GLY A 222 10.73 3.06 -4.99
CA GLY A 222 11.94 3.74 -5.44
C GLY A 222 11.82 4.42 -6.80
N CYS A 223 10.61 4.69 -7.28
CA CYS A 223 10.37 5.35 -8.56
C CYS A 223 10.51 6.87 -8.41
N GLU A 224 11.07 7.52 -9.42
CA GLU A 224 11.29 8.97 -9.45
C GLU A 224 10.65 9.58 -10.71
N ALA A 225 9.89 10.66 -10.53
CA ALA A 225 9.21 11.33 -11.63
C ALA A 225 9.11 12.84 -11.44
N ASN A 226 8.72 13.55 -12.49
CA ASN A 226 8.36 14.95 -12.34
C ASN A 226 7.16 15.12 -11.40
N ALA A 227 6.15 14.24 -11.54
CA ALA A 227 4.96 14.23 -10.68
C ALA A 227 4.42 12.80 -10.59
N GLY A 228 3.83 12.44 -9.44
CA GLY A 228 3.35 11.10 -9.17
C GLY A 228 4.49 10.08 -9.19
N GLY A 229 5.42 10.16 -8.23
CA GLY A 229 6.63 9.33 -8.24
C GLY A 229 6.34 7.82 -8.38
N GLY A 230 5.35 7.30 -7.66
CA GLY A 230 4.85 5.93 -7.83
C GLY A 230 3.77 5.83 -8.90
N LEU A 231 2.70 6.63 -8.76
CA LEU A 231 1.50 6.60 -9.59
C LEU A 231 1.11 8.03 -10.04
N TYR A 232 0.78 8.16 -11.31
CA TYR A 232 0.23 9.38 -11.88
C TYR A 232 -1.10 9.09 -12.59
N ALA A 233 -2.17 9.77 -12.21
CA ALA A 233 -3.50 9.63 -12.80
C ALA A 233 -4.00 10.98 -13.33
N ASP A 234 -4.39 11.02 -14.59
CA ASP A 234 -4.95 12.16 -15.28
C ASP A 234 -6.27 11.76 -15.95
N ASN A 235 -7.39 12.29 -15.47
CA ASN A 235 -8.74 11.89 -15.91
C ASN A 235 -8.89 10.36 -15.94
N SER A 236 -8.60 9.69 -14.83
CA SER A 236 -8.46 8.24 -14.74
C SER A 236 -8.88 7.70 -13.38
N ILE A 237 -8.92 6.39 -13.23
CA ILE A 237 -9.40 5.72 -12.03
C ILE A 237 -8.28 4.91 -11.41
N VAL A 238 -8.03 5.13 -10.12
CA VAL A 238 -7.07 4.36 -9.31
C VAL A 238 -7.83 3.70 -8.17
N THR A 239 -7.64 2.40 -8.01
CA THR A 239 -8.15 1.62 -6.87
C THR A 239 -6.98 0.90 -6.21
N ILE A 240 -6.82 1.10 -4.90
CA ILE A 240 -5.79 0.42 -4.09
C ILE A 240 -6.52 -0.38 -3.02
N ASN A 241 -6.59 -1.70 -3.21
CA ASN A 241 -7.22 -2.62 -2.26
C ASN A 241 -6.17 -3.16 -1.28
N LYS A 242 -4.96 -3.41 -1.77
CA LYS A 242 -3.81 -3.91 -1.01
C LYS A 242 -2.50 -3.45 -1.67
N GLY A 243 -1.36 -3.88 -1.12
CA GLY A 243 -0.04 -3.62 -1.68
C GLY A 243 0.63 -2.38 -1.11
N THR A 244 1.78 -2.04 -1.65
CA THR A 244 2.63 -0.96 -1.10
C THR A 244 3.16 -0.04 -2.20
N ILE A 245 3.05 1.27 -1.99
CA ILE A 245 3.75 2.30 -2.76
C ILE A 245 4.77 2.93 -1.82
N SER A 246 6.07 2.77 -2.08
CA SER A 246 7.08 3.19 -1.09
C SER A 246 8.32 3.83 -1.69
N GLY A 247 8.90 4.78 -0.94
CA GLY A 247 10.18 5.41 -1.30
C GLY A 247 10.18 6.13 -2.65
N CYS A 248 9.01 6.48 -3.18
CA CYS A 248 8.88 7.15 -4.47
C CYS A 248 9.06 8.66 -4.33
N LYS A 249 9.50 9.33 -5.42
CA LYS A 249 9.84 10.74 -5.39
C LYS A 249 9.26 11.52 -6.55
N ALA A 250 8.61 12.64 -6.25
CA ALA A 250 8.20 13.64 -7.25
C ALA A 250 9.16 14.84 -7.23
N VAL A 251 9.94 15.03 -8.30
CA VAL A 251 10.98 16.07 -8.34
C VAL A 251 10.44 17.47 -8.68
N ASN A 252 9.25 17.58 -9.26
CA ASN A 252 8.56 18.87 -9.46
C ASN A 252 7.47 19.13 -8.41
N GLY A 253 7.42 18.34 -7.35
CA GLY A 253 6.70 18.67 -6.14
C GLY A 253 5.26 18.19 -6.03
N TYR A 254 4.75 17.27 -6.87
CA TYR A 254 3.35 16.85 -6.82
C TYR A 254 3.19 15.34 -6.66
N GLY A 255 2.73 14.91 -5.46
CA GLY A 255 2.42 13.52 -5.14
C GLY A 255 3.65 12.61 -5.21
N GLY A 256 4.42 12.50 -4.14
CA GLY A 256 5.59 11.61 -4.10
C GLY A 256 5.21 10.16 -4.37
N GLY A 257 4.19 9.65 -3.70
CA GLY A 257 3.60 8.32 -3.94
C GLY A 257 2.60 8.33 -5.09
N LEU A 258 1.53 9.12 -4.97
CA LEU A 258 0.44 9.19 -5.92
C LEU A 258 0.04 10.65 -6.22
N TYR A 259 -0.12 10.97 -7.49
CA TYR A 259 -0.74 12.22 -7.95
C TYR A 259 -1.95 11.94 -8.82
N ALA A 260 -3.11 12.46 -8.41
CA ALA A 260 -4.36 12.41 -9.15
C ALA A 260 -4.81 13.81 -9.55
N LYS A 261 -5.20 14.01 -10.80
CA LYS A 261 -5.70 15.29 -11.29
C LYS A 261 -6.79 15.16 -12.33
N ASN A 262 -7.39 16.31 -12.67
CA ASN A 262 -8.35 16.45 -13.78
C ASN A 262 -9.50 15.43 -13.71
N TYR A 263 -10.26 15.47 -12.62
CA TYR A 263 -11.43 14.61 -12.38
C TYR A 263 -11.09 13.12 -12.25
N SER A 264 -9.87 12.79 -11.86
CA SER A 264 -9.51 11.43 -11.51
C SER A 264 -10.27 10.97 -10.26
N THR A 265 -10.56 9.68 -10.19
CA THR A 265 -11.15 9.05 -9.01
C THR A 265 -10.10 8.16 -8.36
N VAL A 266 -9.85 8.36 -7.08
CA VAL A 266 -8.96 7.51 -6.27
C VAL A 266 -9.76 6.85 -5.17
N THR A 267 -9.73 5.54 -5.12
CA THR A 267 -10.31 4.73 -4.05
C THR A 267 -9.21 3.96 -3.35
N ILE A 268 -9.10 4.11 -2.03
CA ILE A 268 -8.15 3.38 -1.18
C ILE A 268 -8.95 2.59 -0.16
N GLU A 269 -8.99 1.28 -0.31
CA GLU A 269 -9.66 0.34 0.61
C GLU A 269 -8.66 -0.30 1.58
N GLY A 270 -7.37 -0.26 1.24
CA GLY A 270 -6.29 -0.81 2.04
C GLY A 270 -4.92 -0.46 1.46
N GLY A 271 -3.90 -1.23 1.84
CA GLY A 271 -2.52 -1.01 1.39
C GLY A 271 -1.78 0.12 2.13
N THR A 272 -0.57 0.40 1.69
CA THR A 272 0.32 1.36 2.35
C THR A 272 0.99 2.28 1.33
N ILE A 273 1.00 3.59 1.63
CA ILE A 273 1.81 4.59 0.91
C ILE A 273 2.83 5.15 1.90
N SER A 274 4.12 4.83 1.72
CA SER A 274 5.13 5.13 2.75
C SER A 274 6.46 5.64 2.21
N GLY A 275 7.12 6.50 3.01
CA GLY A 275 8.47 6.97 2.71
C GLY A 275 8.60 7.76 1.41
N CYS A 276 7.49 8.20 0.83
CA CYS A 276 7.46 8.94 -0.42
C CYS A 276 7.74 10.43 -0.17
N THR A 277 8.35 11.10 -1.16
CA THR A 277 8.83 12.48 -0.98
C THR A 277 8.53 13.35 -2.19
N THR A 278 8.41 14.65 -1.93
CA THR A 278 8.40 15.67 -2.98
C THR A 278 9.63 16.56 -2.87
N SER A 279 9.94 17.32 -3.92
CA SER A 279 10.94 18.40 -3.84
C SER A 279 10.37 19.65 -3.16
N ASP A 280 11.19 20.69 -3.03
CA ASP A 280 10.82 21.99 -2.46
C ASP A 280 9.52 22.54 -3.06
N ALA A 281 8.70 23.16 -2.21
CA ALA A 281 7.35 23.65 -2.51
C ALA A 281 6.35 22.56 -2.92
N GLY A 282 6.65 21.29 -2.63
CA GLY A 282 5.84 20.15 -3.02
C GLY A 282 4.62 19.91 -2.15
N MET A 283 3.62 19.28 -2.76
CA MET A 283 2.34 18.94 -2.16
C MET A 283 2.11 17.43 -2.17
N GLY A 284 1.66 16.88 -1.02
CA GLY A 284 1.32 15.47 -0.86
C GLY A 284 2.53 14.55 -1.01
N GLY A 285 3.30 14.37 0.04
CA GLY A 285 4.42 13.43 0.02
C GLY A 285 3.96 12.02 -0.33
N GLY A 286 2.88 11.55 0.31
CA GLY A 286 2.21 10.31 -0.03
C GLY A 286 1.23 10.48 -1.18
N LEU A 287 0.19 11.29 -1.00
CA LEU A 287 -0.90 11.50 -1.96
C LEU A 287 -1.13 12.99 -2.22
N TYR A 288 -1.17 13.39 -3.47
CA TYR A 288 -1.70 14.67 -3.89
C TYR A 288 -2.91 14.48 -4.81
N ALA A 289 -3.99 15.18 -4.53
CA ALA A 289 -5.16 15.24 -5.41
C ALA A 289 -5.48 16.68 -5.78
N TYR A 290 -5.68 16.92 -7.08
CA TYR A 290 -6.07 18.21 -7.65
C TYR A 290 -7.29 18.03 -8.55
N ASN A 291 -8.37 18.75 -8.29
CA ASN A 291 -9.64 18.63 -9.05
C ASN A 291 -10.08 17.16 -9.22
N SER A 292 -10.06 16.37 -8.18
CA SER A 292 -10.29 14.93 -8.24
C SER A 292 -11.22 14.45 -7.13
N THR A 293 -11.69 13.22 -7.21
CA THR A 293 -12.55 12.60 -6.18
C THR A 293 -11.76 11.56 -5.41
N ILE A 294 -11.77 11.66 -4.08
CA ILE A 294 -11.03 10.77 -3.19
C ILE A 294 -12.01 10.04 -2.28
N THR A 295 -11.87 8.74 -2.20
CA THR A 295 -12.61 7.85 -1.29
C THR A 295 -11.60 6.98 -0.55
N ILE A 296 -11.63 6.99 0.78
CA ILE A 296 -10.71 6.18 1.59
C ILE A 296 -11.55 5.43 2.64
N SER A 297 -11.53 4.12 2.60
CA SER A 297 -12.19 3.24 3.57
C SER A 297 -11.21 2.35 4.35
N GLY A 298 -9.92 2.55 4.16
CA GLY A 298 -8.86 1.83 4.84
C GLY A 298 -7.47 2.27 4.40
N GLY A 299 -6.44 1.53 4.82
CA GLY A 299 -5.05 1.74 4.43
C GLY A 299 -4.25 2.68 5.33
N THR A 300 -2.97 2.78 5.02
CA THR A 300 -1.99 3.55 5.81
C THR A 300 -1.20 4.49 4.90
N ILE A 301 -1.08 5.75 5.33
CA ILE A 301 -0.22 6.76 4.70
C ILE A 301 0.79 7.22 5.75
N GLU A 302 2.05 6.79 5.61
CA GLU A 302 3.02 6.97 6.68
C GLU A 302 4.41 7.40 6.22
N ASN A 303 5.10 8.14 7.09
CA ASN A 303 6.52 8.50 6.90
C ASN A 303 6.81 9.20 5.56
N ASN A 304 5.82 9.87 4.98
CA ASN A 304 5.97 10.64 3.74
C ASN A 304 6.37 12.08 4.04
N LYS A 305 7.00 12.76 3.07
CA LYS A 305 7.53 14.11 3.27
C LYS A 305 7.21 15.04 2.12
N ALA A 306 6.68 16.23 2.44
CA ALA A 306 6.43 17.32 1.49
C ALA A 306 6.58 18.69 2.16
N THR A 307 6.40 19.76 1.40
CA THR A 307 6.28 21.10 1.97
C THR A 307 4.87 21.37 2.48
N TYR A 308 3.86 20.82 1.80
CA TYR A 308 2.45 20.90 2.15
C TYR A 308 1.82 19.51 2.10
N GLY A 309 1.20 19.08 3.21
CA GLY A 309 0.64 17.74 3.31
C GLY A 309 1.71 16.67 3.21
N GLY A 310 2.53 16.50 4.24
CA GLY A 310 3.55 15.46 4.25
C GLY A 310 2.98 14.10 3.86
N GLY A 311 1.85 13.70 4.45
CA GLY A 311 1.08 12.52 4.05
C GLY A 311 0.21 12.80 2.84
N VAL A 312 -0.76 13.71 2.98
CA VAL A 312 -1.83 13.95 2.01
C VAL A 312 -2.00 15.46 1.78
N ALA A 313 -2.09 15.86 0.53
CA ALA A 313 -2.54 17.19 0.16
C ALA A 313 -3.75 17.09 -0.78
N LEU A 314 -4.80 17.85 -0.50
CA LEU A 314 -6.01 17.89 -1.29
C LEU A 314 -6.28 19.34 -1.69
N ASN A 315 -6.32 19.59 -2.98
CA ASN A 315 -6.58 20.90 -3.53
C ASN A 315 -7.76 20.82 -4.50
N ASN A 316 -8.78 21.61 -4.24
CA ASN A 316 -9.99 21.68 -5.06
C ASN A 316 -10.62 20.31 -5.39
N SER A 317 -10.57 19.36 -4.45
CA SER A 317 -10.95 17.98 -4.64
C SER A 317 -12.19 17.60 -3.83
N TRP A 318 -13.02 16.68 -4.37
CA TRP A 318 -14.14 16.10 -3.64
C TRP A 318 -13.64 14.97 -2.76
N ILE A 319 -14.14 14.95 -1.55
CA ILE A 319 -13.75 13.94 -0.55
C ILE A 319 -15.05 13.28 -0.09
N ASN A 320 -15.17 11.99 -0.39
CA ASN A 320 -16.24 11.18 0.18
C ASN A 320 -15.93 10.90 1.66
N PRO A 321 -16.93 10.52 2.47
CA PRO A 321 -16.68 10.13 3.85
C PRO A 321 -15.50 9.17 3.96
N ILE A 322 -14.58 9.49 4.85
CA ILE A 322 -13.35 8.73 5.06
C ILE A 322 -13.50 7.90 6.33
N THR A 323 -13.15 6.61 6.25
CA THR A 323 -13.25 5.69 7.37
C THR A 323 -12.01 4.79 7.46
N ASN A 324 -11.63 4.42 8.69
CA ASN A 324 -10.66 3.35 8.96
C ASN A 324 -9.26 3.53 8.35
N TRP A 325 -8.82 4.75 8.08
CA TRP A 325 -7.47 4.99 7.59
C TRP A 325 -6.50 5.41 8.68
N THR A 326 -5.23 5.28 8.40
CA THR A 326 -4.14 5.71 9.28
C THR A 326 -3.23 6.69 8.54
N VAL A 327 -3.00 7.87 9.14
CA VAL A 327 -2.07 8.89 8.64
C VAL A 327 -1.09 9.22 9.77
N ILE A 328 0.13 8.69 9.68
CA ILE A 328 1.07 8.72 10.80
C ILE A 328 2.51 9.00 10.35
N GLY A 329 3.27 9.72 11.18
CA GLY A 329 4.72 9.91 10.97
C GLY A 329 5.07 10.70 9.73
N ASN A 330 4.12 11.40 9.10
CA ASN A 330 4.38 12.21 7.93
C ASN A 330 4.95 13.58 8.33
N GLU A 331 5.72 14.18 7.46
CA GLU A 331 6.47 15.41 7.76
C GLU A 331 6.21 16.50 6.72
N ALA A 332 5.79 17.66 7.18
CA ALA A 332 5.79 18.89 6.39
C ALA A 332 7.01 19.75 6.75
N TYR A 333 7.91 19.97 5.78
CA TYR A 333 9.16 20.72 5.97
C TYR A 333 9.12 22.09 5.29
N LYS A 334 9.94 23.05 5.76
CA LYS A 334 10.09 24.35 5.12
C LYS A 334 10.86 24.26 3.81
N THR A 335 10.51 25.14 2.87
CA THR A 335 11.32 25.34 1.67
C THR A 335 12.74 25.79 2.02
N LYS A 336 13.69 25.53 1.13
CA LYS A 336 15.07 25.99 1.30
C LYS A 336 15.21 27.51 1.41
N SER A 337 14.28 28.27 0.81
CA SER A 337 14.20 29.73 0.96
C SER A 337 13.70 30.18 2.34
N GLY A 338 13.19 29.26 3.17
CA GLY A 338 12.84 29.50 4.58
C GLY A 338 11.55 30.28 4.83
N ASN A 339 10.90 30.81 3.78
CA ASN A 339 9.83 31.78 3.97
C ASN A 339 8.43 31.18 3.96
N ASN A 340 8.21 30.00 3.37
CA ASN A 340 6.88 29.38 3.24
C ASN A 340 6.93 27.86 3.39
N GLY A 341 5.82 27.25 3.82
CA GLY A 341 5.65 25.81 3.88
C GLY A 341 5.85 25.22 5.27
N GLY A 342 5.98 23.91 5.33
CA GLY A 342 6.00 23.15 6.57
C GLY A 342 4.62 23.07 7.20
N ILE A 343 3.58 22.88 6.40
CA ILE A 343 2.18 23.00 6.80
C ILE A 343 1.44 21.69 6.48
N GLY A 344 0.65 21.19 7.45
CA GLY A 344 -0.12 19.96 7.29
C GLY A 344 0.80 18.73 7.21
N GLY A 345 1.44 18.35 8.30
CA GLY A 345 2.32 17.17 8.33
C GLY A 345 1.60 15.92 7.88
N GLY A 346 0.44 15.64 8.47
CA GLY A 346 -0.45 14.56 8.05
C GLY A 346 -1.26 14.94 6.81
N ILE A 347 -2.16 15.92 6.98
CA ILE A 347 -3.13 16.34 5.96
C ILE A 347 -3.08 17.84 5.75
N TYR A 348 -3.03 18.25 4.50
CA TYR A 348 -3.21 19.62 4.05
C TYR A 348 -4.42 19.71 3.12
N LEU A 349 -5.39 20.53 3.45
CA LEU A 349 -6.60 20.75 2.68
C LEU A 349 -6.71 22.21 2.24
N ASP A 350 -6.71 22.45 0.93
CA ASP A 350 -6.90 23.75 0.30
C ASP A 350 -7.97 23.66 -0.79
N ASN A 351 -9.22 23.84 -0.40
CA ASN A 351 -10.36 23.75 -1.30
C ASN A 351 -11.01 25.13 -1.53
N GLU A 352 -11.48 25.36 -2.74
CA GLU A 352 -12.28 26.52 -3.12
C GLU A 352 -13.74 26.41 -2.66
N LYS A 353 -14.49 27.50 -2.86
CA LYS A 353 -15.78 27.84 -2.26
C LYS A 353 -16.90 26.79 -2.30
N ASP A 354 -16.90 25.88 -3.24
CA ASP A 354 -18.03 24.99 -3.51
C ASP A 354 -17.72 23.50 -3.31
N LYS A 355 -16.62 23.17 -2.63
CA LYS A 355 -16.25 21.77 -2.39
C LYS A 355 -16.78 21.26 -1.06
N PRO A 356 -17.16 19.99 -0.99
CA PRO A 356 -17.73 19.40 0.21
C PRO A 356 -16.75 19.36 1.39
N THR A 357 -17.33 19.34 2.56
CA THR A 357 -16.65 19.10 3.84
C THR A 357 -15.95 17.75 3.83
N MET A 358 -14.74 17.69 4.31
CA MET A 358 -14.10 16.42 4.67
C MET A 358 -14.74 15.90 5.95
N ASP A 359 -15.34 14.73 5.89
CA ASP A 359 -15.95 14.10 7.05
C ASP A 359 -15.12 12.91 7.51
N ILE A 360 -14.45 13.06 8.65
CA ILE A 360 -13.71 12.01 9.35
C ILE A 360 -14.34 11.67 10.70
N SER A 361 -15.57 12.17 10.96
CA SER A 361 -16.28 11.96 12.22
C SER A 361 -16.69 10.51 12.44
N ASN A 362 -16.81 9.74 11.37
CA ASN A 362 -17.21 8.34 11.41
C ASN A 362 -16.01 7.41 11.25
N GLY A 363 -16.07 6.25 11.91
CA GLY A 363 -15.07 5.19 11.78
C GLY A 363 -13.81 5.39 12.62
N LEU A 364 -12.84 4.53 12.39
CA LEU A 364 -11.58 4.46 13.14
C LEU A 364 -10.45 5.22 12.44
N ASN A 365 -10.65 6.52 12.22
CA ASN A 365 -9.64 7.36 11.57
C ASN A 365 -8.51 7.72 12.54
N LYS A 366 -7.27 7.33 12.21
CA LYS A 366 -6.08 7.51 13.03
C LYS A 366 -5.13 8.51 12.37
N ILE A 367 -5.24 9.79 12.74
CA ILE A 367 -4.41 10.87 12.22
C ILE A 367 -3.64 11.46 13.39
N TYR A 368 -2.36 11.08 13.55
CA TYR A 368 -1.55 11.47 14.71
C TYR A 368 -0.06 11.28 14.45
N ASN A 369 0.78 11.83 15.34
CA ASN A 369 2.25 11.75 15.27
C ASN A 369 2.83 12.24 13.94
N ASN A 370 2.14 13.13 13.25
CA ASN A 370 2.70 13.80 12.09
C ASN A 370 3.41 15.09 12.58
N THR A 371 4.29 15.63 11.76
CA THR A 371 5.08 16.80 12.12
C THR A 371 5.01 17.89 11.05
N ALA A 372 4.97 19.14 11.48
CA ALA A 372 5.02 20.29 10.61
C ALA A 372 5.94 21.37 11.22
N VAL A 373 6.89 21.87 10.45
CA VAL A 373 7.79 22.93 10.93
C VAL A 373 7.07 24.27 11.07
N GLY A 374 5.99 24.46 10.32
CA GLY A 374 5.11 25.63 10.41
C GLY A 374 3.98 25.43 11.41
N HIS A 375 2.94 24.78 10.98
CA HIS A 375 1.74 24.47 11.79
C HIS A 375 0.90 23.38 11.12
N GLY A 376 -0.12 22.83 11.82
CA GLY A 376 -0.97 21.75 11.36
C GLY A 376 -0.19 20.44 11.33
N ALA A 377 0.41 20.07 12.44
CA ALA A 377 1.19 18.84 12.50
C ALA A 377 0.40 17.66 11.95
N ASP A 378 -0.84 17.46 12.38
CA ASP A 378 -1.67 16.39 11.90
C ASP A 378 -2.64 16.82 10.79
N ILE A 379 -3.31 17.97 10.96
CA ILE A 379 -4.31 18.47 10.02
C ILE A 379 -4.16 19.97 9.83
N CYS A 380 -4.15 20.44 8.60
CA CYS A 380 -4.24 21.86 8.26
C CYS A 380 -5.34 22.12 7.23
N LEU A 381 -6.19 23.08 7.52
CA LEU A 381 -7.19 23.65 6.63
C LEU A 381 -6.74 25.05 6.22
N ASP A 382 -6.41 25.24 4.94
CA ASP A 382 -5.94 26.54 4.39
C ASP A 382 -6.94 27.17 3.41
N GLY A 383 -7.99 26.48 3.04
CA GLY A 383 -9.00 26.94 2.09
C GLY A 383 -10.02 27.93 2.69
N ARG A 384 -10.57 28.81 1.85
CA ARG A 384 -11.55 29.83 2.27
C ARG A 384 -12.93 29.26 2.59
N THR A 385 -13.18 27.99 2.37
CA THR A 385 -14.53 27.45 2.33
C THR A 385 -14.70 25.98 2.68
N SER A 386 -13.64 25.26 2.96
CA SER A 386 -13.71 23.87 3.41
C SER A 386 -13.94 23.81 4.92
N SER A 387 -14.60 22.76 5.37
CA SER A 387 -14.67 22.40 6.78
C SER A 387 -14.26 20.93 6.94
N ILE A 388 -13.83 20.57 8.14
CA ILE A 388 -13.53 19.18 8.49
C ILE A 388 -14.39 18.84 9.69
N ALA A 389 -15.27 17.84 9.54
CA ALA A 389 -16.00 17.26 10.65
C ALA A 389 -15.11 16.24 11.35
N LEU A 390 -14.82 16.49 12.62
CA LEU A 390 -13.98 15.65 13.47
C LEU A 390 -14.85 14.74 14.33
N PRO A 391 -14.37 13.56 14.77
CA PRO A 391 -15.04 12.77 15.80
C PRO A 391 -15.21 13.58 17.08
N ASP A 392 -16.24 13.28 17.85
CA ASP A 392 -16.31 13.85 19.20
C ASP A 392 -15.14 13.35 20.07
N ALA A 393 -14.73 14.19 21.04
CA ALA A 393 -13.56 13.89 21.86
C ALA A 393 -13.72 12.59 22.69
N ALA A 394 -14.95 12.25 23.11
CA ALA A 394 -15.22 11.06 23.88
C ALA A 394 -15.13 9.79 23.01
N GLY A 395 -15.72 9.81 21.83
CA GLY A 395 -15.64 8.72 20.85
C GLY A 395 -14.20 8.51 20.36
N MET A 396 -13.47 9.60 20.12
CA MET A 396 -12.08 9.55 19.68
C MET A 396 -11.14 8.97 20.74
N GLY A 397 -11.25 9.43 21.98
CA GLY A 397 -10.43 8.91 23.09
C GLY A 397 -10.66 7.42 23.34
N ALA A 398 -11.88 6.90 23.16
CA ALA A 398 -12.16 5.47 23.20
C ALA A 398 -11.49 4.74 22.05
N THR A 399 -11.61 5.22 20.81
CA THR A 399 -11.04 4.64 19.59
C THR A 399 -9.50 4.53 19.66
N PHE A 400 -8.84 5.57 20.12
CA PHE A 400 -7.37 5.56 20.25
C PHE A 400 -6.92 4.67 21.42
N ARG A 401 -7.63 4.68 22.54
CA ARG A 401 -7.32 3.80 23.71
C ARG A 401 -7.45 2.33 23.37
N ASP A 402 -8.50 1.93 22.69
CA ASP A 402 -8.70 0.54 22.25
C ASP A 402 -7.59 0.07 21.29
N SER A 403 -6.94 1.01 20.61
CA SER A 403 -5.79 0.76 19.74
C SER A 403 -4.44 0.90 20.46
N GLY A 404 -4.42 1.15 21.77
CA GLY A 404 -3.19 1.40 22.54
C GLY A 404 -2.55 2.77 22.27
N ILE A 405 -3.28 3.69 21.63
CA ILE A 405 -2.82 5.05 21.31
C ILE A 405 -3.47 6.01 22.30
N ASN A 406 -2.62 6.80 22.97
CA ASN A 406 -3.09 7.67 24.02
C ASN A 406 -3.28 9.11 23.51
N ILE A 407 -4.39 9.32 22.80
CA ILE A 407 -4.80 10.63 22.26
C ILE A 407 -6.25 10.87 22.67
N ASP A 408 -6.57 12.06 23.17
CA ASP A 408 -7.92 12.44 23.62
C ASP A 408 -8.56 13.52 22.73
N GLY A 409 -7.83 14.09 21.78
CA GLY A 409 -8.37 15.08 20.88
C GLY A 409 -7.37 15.71 19.93
N TRP A 410 -7.88 16.54 19.04
CA TRP A 410 -7.10 17.47 18.23
C TRP A 410 -7.18 18.86 18.81
N TYR A 411 -6.04 19.51 18.91
CA TYR A 411 -5.87 20.83 19.50
C TYR A 411 -5.26 21.81 18.50
N ASN A 412 -5.60 23.08 18.61
CA ASN A 412 -5.02 24.11 17.76
C ASN A 412 -3.51 24.21 18.03
N ASP A 413 -2.69 24.12 16.97
CA ASP A 413 -1.22 24.24 17.02
C ASP A 413 -0.69 25.46 16.24
N ASN A 414 -1.57 26.34 15.76
CA ASN A 414 -1.16 27.54 15.06
C ASN A 414 -0.72 28.64 16.05
N PRO A 415 0.55 29.04 16.07
CA PRO A 415 1.06 30.04 17.01
C PRO A 415 0.49 31.46 16.80
N ARG A 416 -0.22 31.71 15.69
CA ARG A 416 -0.85 33.01 15.40
C ARG A 416 -2.29 33.10 15.91
N TYR A 417 -2.88 31.99 16.24
CA TYR A 417 -4.22 31.93 16.82
C TYR A 417 -4.05 31.40 18.24
N GLU A 418 -4.49 32.16 19.22
CA GLU A 418 -4.44 31.75 20.63
C GLU A 418 -4.89 30.29 20.77
N PRO A 419 -4.14 29.47 21.53
CA PRO A 419 -4.63 28.15 21.90
C PRO A 419 -6.03 28.35 22.49
N SER A 420 -7.00 27.52 22.11
CA SER A 420 -8.35 27.62 22.67
C SER A 420 -8.22 27.76 24.18
N GLU A 421 -8.64 28.89 24.73
CA GLU A 421 -8.43 29.24 26.16
C GLU A 421 -8.97 28.17 27.12
N SER A 422 -9.88 27.33 26.64
CA SER A 422 -10.49 26.23 27.42
C SER A 422 -9.63 24.97 27.53
N GLY A 423 -8.64 24.80 26.67
CA GLY A 423 -7.90 23.54 26.62
C GLY A 423 -8.74 22.33 26.20
N GLU A 424 -9.92 22.55 25.65
CA GLU A 424 -10.79 21.49 25.14
C GLU A 424 -10.44 21.10 23.71
N PRO A 425 -10.64 19.83 23.31
CA PRO A 425 -10.45 19.40 21.93
C PRO A 425 -11.36 20.14 20.95
N VAL A 426 -10.84 20.42 19.77
CA VAL A 426 -11.61 21.01 18.68
C VAL A 426 -12.59 19.97 18.12
N LYS A 427 -13.87 20.32 18.04
CA LYS A 427 -14.94 19.42 17.54
C LYS A 427 -15.17 19.55 16.04
N GLU A 428 -14.91 20.72 15.49
CA GLU A 428 -15.11 21.02 14.08
C GLU A 428 -14.15 22.13 13.65
N LEU A 429 -13.53 21.97 12.49
CA LEU A 429 -12.78 23.04 11.84
C LEU A 429 -13.73 23.81 10.91
N GLN A 430 -13.99 25.08 11.23
CA GLN A 430 -14.87 25.95 10.46
C GLN A 430 -14.13 26.97 9.60
N ARG A 431 -14.84 27.47 8.62
CA ARG A 431 -14.50 28.32 7.46
C ARG A 431 -13.72 29.62 7.69
N SER A 432 -13.42 30.06 8.86
CA SER A 432 -12.99 31.46 9.09
C SER A 432 -11.48 31.67 9.27
N GLY A 433 -10.66 31.00 8.46
CA GLY A 433 -9.21 31.23 8.48
C GLY A 433 -8.39 29.95 8.41
N LYS A 434 -7.07 30.10 8.36
CA LYS A 434 -6.12 28.98 8.42
C LYS A 434 -6.22 28.32 9.78
N GLN A 435 -6.81 27.14 9.84
CA GLN A 435 -6.92 26.35 11.05
C GLN A 435 -6.00 25.16 10.97
N SER A 436 -5.37 24.86 12.06
CA SER A 436 -4.37 23.79 12.12
C SER A 436 -4.42 23.06 13.45
N LEU A 437 -4.27 21.74 13.39
CA LEU A 437 -4.46 20.87 14.52
C LEU A 437 -3.32 19.88 14.70
N VAL A 438 -3.05 19.57 15.95
CA VAL A 438 -2.23 18.45 16.38
C VAL A 438 -3.05 17.52 17.26
N ALA A 439 -2.95 16.23 17.01
CA ALA A 439 -3.49 15.21 17.89
C ALA A 439 -2.64 15.15 19.16
N SER A 440 -3.26 15.30 20.31
CA SER A 440 -2.54 15.36 21.58
C SER A 440 -3.32 14.63 22.68
N TYR A 441 -2.60 14.33 23.75
CA TYR A 441 -3.16 13.80 24.98
C TYR A 441 -2.73 14.69 26.14
N LYS A 442 -3.69 15.17 26.92
CA LYS A 442 -3.42 16.05 28.06
C LYS A 442 -3.11 15.30 29.36
N ALA A 443 -3.11 13.97 29.36
CA ALA A 443 -2.71 13.23 30.56
C ALA A 443 -1.26 13.49 30.92
N ASP A 444 -0.97 13.38 32.23
CA ASP A 444 0.33 13.66 32.81
C ASP A 444 1.45 12.95 32.06
N PRO A 445 2.50 13.69 31.67
CA PRO A 445 3.70 13.09 31.12
C PRO A 445 4.30 12.14 32.16
N VAL A 446 4.66 10.95 31.76
CA VAL A 446 5.31 9.94 32.57
C VAL A 446 6.70 9.65 32.03
N ARG A 447 7.65 9.43 32.90
CA ARG A 447 9.05 9.20 32.55
C ARG A 447 9.38 7.72 32.62
N ILE A 448 10.04 7.25 31.57
CA ILE A 448 10.63 5.91 31.53
C ILE A 448 12.13 6.06 31.62
N GLU A 449 12.73 5.50 32.64
CA GLU A 449 14.17 5.31 32.74
C GLU A 449 14.51 3.91 32.27
N ILE A 450 15.52 3.76 31.42
CA ILE A 450 15.89 2.48 30.83
C ILE A 450 17.35 2.22 31.14
N ASP A 451 17.61 1.15 31.89
CA ASP A 451 18.94 0.69 32.26
C ASP A 451 19.23 -0.65 31.58
N ALA A 452 20.19 -0.66 30.69
CA ALA A 452 20.66 -1.88 30.02
C ALA A 452 21.41 -2.85 30.94
N ASN A 453 21.59 -2.53 32.24
CA ASN A 453 22.20 -3.39 33.25
C ASN A 453 23.56 -3.97 32.81
N GLY A 454 24.44 -3.07 32.41
CA GLY A 454 25.77 -3.42 31.89
C GLY A 454 25.78 -3.96 30.46
N GLY A 455 24.67 -3.84 29.73
CA GLY A 455 24.61 -4.05 28.28
C GLY A 455 24.96 -2.79 27.49
N VAL A 456 25.16 -2.96 26.20
CA VAL A 456 25.44 -1.88 25.23
C VAL A 456 24.20 -1.58 24.42
N GLY A 457 23.82 -0.31 24.32
CA GLY A 457 22.58 0.15 23.68
C GLY A 457 21.37 0.02 24.60
N GLY A 458 20.26 0.64 24.22
CA GLY A 458 18.98 0.55 24.91
C GLY A 458 18.85 1.32 26.23
N SER A 459 19.92 1.90 26.78
CA SER A 459 19.85 2.77 27.98
C SER A 459 19.45 4.19 27.62
N GLY A 460 18.72 4.84 28.52
CA GLY A 460 18.33 6.22 28.36
C GLY A 460 17.07 6.59 29.14
N SER A 461 16.54 7.77 28.89
CA SER A 461 15.24 8.15 29.41
C SER A 461 14.36 8.71 28.31
N GLN A 462 13.08 8.45 28.38
CA GLN A 462 12.08 9.05 27.50
C GLN A 462 10.86 9.49 28.29
N THR A 463 10.26 10.59 27.87
CA THR A 463 9.00 11.05 28.42
C THR A 463 7.90 10.70 27.44
N VAL A 464 6.89 10.00 27.92
CA VAL A 464 5.71 9.59 27.14
C VAL A 464 4.46 9.93 27.92
N HIS A 465 3.31 9.83 27.31
CA HIS A 465 2.05 9.99 28.01
C HIS A 465 1.59 8.67 28.63
N LYS A 466 0.97 8.75 29.81
CA LYS A 466 0.37 7.60 30.50
C LYS A 466 -0.56 6.83 29.56
N GLY A 467 -0.36 5.51 29.44
CA GLY A 467 -1.10 4.62 28.54
C GLY A 467 -0.48 4.42 27.16
N THR A 468 0.61 5.16 26.83
CA THR A 468 1.36 4.91 25.59
C THR A 468 2.01 3.54 25.60
N THR A 469 1.93 2.82 24.47
CA THR A 469 2.71 1.59 24.27
C THR A 469 4.02 1.93 23.57
N VAL A 470 5.14 1.74 24.27
CA VAL A 470 6.48 1.90 23.72
C VAL A 470 7.04 0.57 23.23
N THR A 471 7.83 0.60 22.17
CA THR A 471 8.57 -0.56 21.68
C THR A 471 10.06 -0.33 21.93
N LEU A 472 10.66 -1.19 22.74
CA LEU A 472 12.07 -1.13 23.09
C LEU A 472 12.85 -2.22 22.36
N GLU A 473 14.00 -1.85 21.81
CA GLU A 473 14.96 -2.78 21.21
C GLU A 473 15.80 -3.47 22.30
N ALA A 474 16.19 -4.73 22.01
CA ALA A 474 17.09 -5.45 22.90
C ALA A 474 18.48 -4.81 22.94
N PRO A 475 19.04 -4.52 24.12
CA PRO A 475 20.47 -4.23 24.25
C PRO A 475 21.30 -5.50 24.02
N THR A 476 22.63 -5.34 23.91
CA THR A 476 23.55 -6.47 23.78
C THR A 476 24.49 -6.55 24.98
N LYS A 477 24.83 -7.76 25.41
CA LYS A 477 25.81 -7.98 26.47
C LYS A 477 26.62 -9.24 26.18
N GLU A 478 27.95 -9.11 26.17
CA GLU A 478 28.84 -10.22 25.86
C GLU A 478 28.63 -11.40 26.83
N GLY A 479 28.53 -12.59 26.29
CA GLY A 479 28.31 -13.82 27.05
C GLY A 479 26.93 -13.95 27.70
N HIS A 480 25.95 -13.09 27.32
CA HIS A 480 24.62 -13.13 27.89
C HIS A 480 23.53 -13.05 26.80
N LEU A 481 22.40 -13.67 27.07
CA LEU A 481 21.19 -13.60 26.26
C LEU A 481 20.21 -12.63 26.93
N PHE A 482 19.70 -11.67 26.18
CA PHE A 482 18.65 -10.77 26.65
C PHE A 482 17.33 -11.54 26.82
N LYS A 483 16.70 -11.41 27.99
CA LYS A 483 15.41 -12.05 28.31
C LYS A 483 14.23 -11.12 28.16
N GLY A 484 14.44 -9.83 28.35
CA GLY A 484 13.41 -8.82 28.41
C GLY A 484 13.77 -7.71 29.39
N TRP A 485 12.81 -6.86 29.66
CA TRP A 485 12.92 -5.80 30.65
C TRP A 485 12.14 -6.15 31.92
N LYS A 486 12.59 -5.63 33.04
CA LYS A 486 11.91 -5.75 34.34
C LYS A 486 11.72 -4.40 34.97
N ASP A 487 10.52 -4.11 35.49
CA ASP A 487 10.27 -2.87 36.20
C ASP A 487 10.66 -2.94 37.68
N GLU A 488 10.66 -1.78 38.34
CA GLU A 488 10.97 -1.66 39.77
C GLU A 488 9.95 -2.38 40.69
N LYS A 489 8.79 -2.74 40.16
CA LYS A 489 7.73 -3.51 40.86
C LYS A 489 7.91 -5.02 40.69
N GLY A 490 8.88 -5.42 39.87
CA GLY A 490 9.18 -6.82 39.61
C GLY A 490 8.40 -7.45 38.45
N ASN A 491 7.62 -6.69 37.69
CA ASN A 491 6.97 -7.18 36.50
C ASN A 491 7.99 -7.38 35.38
N SER A 492 7.92 -8.53 34.70
CA SER A 492 8.83 -8.84 33.59
C SER A 492 8.12 -8.69 32.26
N TYR A 493 8.80 -8.09 31.29
CA TYR A 493 8.36 -7.83 29.92
C TYR A 493 9.29 -8.60 28.97
N PRO A 494 8.90 -9.81 28.53
CA PRO A 494 9.76 -10.65 27.71
C PRO A 494 9.93 -10.07 26.29
N ALA A 495 11.10 -10.33 25.70
CA ALA A 495 11.35 -10.00 24.30
C ALA A 495 10.59 -10.96 23.37
N ASP A 496 10.09 -10.43 22.26
CA ASP A 496 9.53 -11.23 21.17
C ASP A 496 10.64 -11.91 20.33
N ALA A 497 10.25 -12.63 19.28
CA ALA A 497 11.19 -13.35 18.41
C ALA A 497 12.18 -12.42 17.68
N ASP A 498 11.84 -11.15 17.53
CA ASP A 498 12.69 -10.12 16.89
C ASP A 498 13.54 -9.35 17.92
N GLY A 499 13.50 -9.74 19.20
CA GLY A 499 14.20 -9.06 20.29
C GLY A 499 13.57 -7.75 20.74
N LYS A 500 12.30 -7.49 20.38
CA LYS A 500 11.57 -6.28 20.75
C LYS A 500 10.65 -6.54 21.93
N VAL A 501 10.48 -5.51 22.76
CA VAL A 501 9.57 -5.55 23.90
C VAL A 501 8.57 -4.41 23.80
N LYS A 502 7.28 -4.75 23.85
CA LYS A 502 6.19 -3.76 23.88
C LYS A 502 5.69 -3.59 25.31
N ILE A 503 5.68 -2.34 25.80
CA ILE A 503 5.30 -1.99 27.16
C ILE A 503 4.27 -0.88 27.15
N THR A 504 3.10 -1.09 27.73
CA THR A 504 2.13 -0.02 27.97
C THR A 504 2.48 0.70 29.27
N VAL A 505 2.81 1.99 29.17
CA VAL A 505 3.30 2.81 30.28
C VAL A 505 2.14 3.37 31.07
N THR A 506 1.99 2.94 32.33
CA THR A 506 0.87 3.35 33.19
C THR A 506 1.25 4.40 34.25
N GLY A 507 2.52 4.80 34.31
CA GLY A 507 3.10 5.78 35.24
C GLY A 507 4.60 5.83 35.05
N ASP A 508 5.27 6.71 35.84
CA ASP A 508 6.73 6.69 35.88
C ASP A 508 7.24 5.30 36.19
N MET A 509 8.26 4.85 35.47
CA MET A 509 8.81 3.52 35.63
C MET A 509 10.30 3.46 35.28
N THR A 510 11.00 2.58 35.95
CA THR A 510 12.38 2.22 35.65
C THR A 510 12.41 0.79 35.11
N LEU A 511 12.99 0.62 33.95
CA LEU A 511 13.14 -0.66 33.27
C LEU A 511 14.61 -1.09 33.32
N THR A 512 14.87 -2.26 33.85
CA THR A 512 16.21 -2.87 33.94
C THR A 512 16.27 -4.10 33.07
N ALA A 513 17.31 -4.23 32.26
CA ALA A 513 17.49 -5.40 31.39
C ALA A 513 17.75 -6.68 32.21
N GLU A 514 17.01 -7.73 31.88
CA GLU A 514 17.24 -9.07 32.44
C GLU A 514 18.11 -9.90 31.49
N TRP A 515 19.16 -10.51 32.06
CA TRP A 515 20.16 -11.28 31.33
C TRP A 515 20.19 -12.72 31.77
N LYS A 516 20.34 -13.63 30.82
CA LYS A 516 20.70 -15.05 31.08
C LYS A 516 22.14 -15.24 30.64
N LYS A 517 23.02 -15.65 31.58
CA LYS A 517 24.41 -15.97 31.25
C LYS A 517 24.43 -17.19 30.33
N LEU A 518 25.15 -17.10 29.26
CA LEU A 518 25.38 -18.21 28.36
C LEU A 518 26.46 -19.14 28.97
N PRO A 519 26.38 -20.45 28.78
CA PRO A 519 27.45 -21.38 29.22
C PRO A 519 28.78 -20.96 28.60
N SER A 520 29.85 -20.90 29.41
CA SER A 520 31.19 -20.72 28.87
C SER A 520 31.60 -21.97 28.11
N ALA A 521 32.38 -21.81 27.05
CA ALA A 521 32.87 -22.93 26.24
C ALA A 521 33.66 -24.00 27.06
N GLU A 522 34.16 -23.63 28.25
CA GLU A 522 34.86 -24.53 29.16
C GLU A 522 33.95 -25.50 29.92
N ASN A 523 32.65 -25.25 30.00
CA ASN A 523 31.69 -26.08 30.74
C ASN A 523 30.78 -26.93 29.82
N LEU A 524 31.15 -27.12 28.59
CA LEU A 524 30.46 -28.09 27.73
C LEU A 524 30.89 -29.50 28.20
N PRO A 525 29.97 -30.43 28.47
CA PRO A 525 30.33 -31.81 28.81
C PRO A 525 31.19 -32.37 27.68
N LYS A 526 32.39 -32.86 28.01
CA LYS A 526 33.20 -33.67 27.10
C LYS A 526 32.49 -35.01 26.93
N THR A 527 31.47 -35.06 26.14
CA THR A 527 30.85 -36.31 25.70
C THR A 527 31.70 -36.86 24.56
N GLY A 528 32.36 -37.97 24.81
CA GLY A 528 33.14 -38.71 23.82
C GLY A 528 32.24 -39.46 22.82
N ASP A 529 31.24 -38.82 22.29
CA ASP A 529 30.37 -39.37 21.25
C ASP A 529 30.35 -38.41 20.06
N GLU A 530 30.95 -38.86 18.95
CA GLU A 530 31.04 -38.13 17.69
C GLU A 530 29.72 -38.16 16.92
N SER A 531 28.65 -37.58 17.49
CA SER A 531 27.44 -37.36 16.76
C SER A 531 27.41 -35.94 16.17
N PRO A 532 27.36 -35.76 14.85
CA PRO A 532 27.46 -34.43 14.20
C PRO A 532 26.26 -33.52 14.45
N VAL A 533 25.20 -33.96 15.12
CA VAL A 533 23.95 -33.22 15.30
C VAL A 533 24.04 -32.10 16.34
N LEU A 534 24.91 -32.22 17.35
CA LEU A 534 25.07 -31.21 18.41
C LEU A 534 26.01 -30.05 18.05
N LEU A 535 26.89 -30.21 17.06
CA LEU A 535 27.75 -29.13 16.56
C LEU A 535 26.97 -28.10 15.72
N TRP A 536 25.88 -28.48 15.10
CA TRP A 536 25.05 -27.57 14.27
C TRP A 536 24.20 -26.62 15.09
N GLY A 537 23.75 -27.00 16.27
CA GLY A 537 22.96 -26.14 17.16
C GLY A 537 23.76 -24.97 17.76
N ALA A 538 25.04 -25.24 18.14
CA ALA A 538 25.93 -24.21 18.68
C ALA A 538 26.48 -23.29 17.58
N ALA A 539 26.73 -23.80 16.38
CA ALA A 539 27.18 -23.02 15.24
C ALA A 539 26.07 -22.09 14.69
N LEU A 540 24.79 -22.48 14.77
CA LEU A 540 23.65 -21.65 14.38
C LEU A 540 23.45 -20.47 15.34
N ALA A 541 23.66 -20.65 16.65
CA ALA A 541 23.55 -19.55 17.62
C ALA A 541 24.68 -18.52 17.48
N VAL A 542 25.90 -18.95 17.14
CA VAL A 542 27.05 -18.06 16.91
C VAL A 542 26.97 -17.37 15.54
N SER A 543 26.45 -18.04 14.52
CA SER A 543 26.31 -17.46 13.19
C SER A 543 25.17 -16.41 13.12
N ALA A 544 24.09 -16.56 13.88
CA ALA A 544 23.04 -15.58 14.01
C ALA A 544 23.55 -14.29 14.67
N ALA A 545 24.36 -14.39 15.73
CA ALA A 545 24.97 -13.24 16.39
C ALA A 545 26.03 -12.55 15.51
N ALA A 546 26.82 -13.31 14.73
CA ALA A 546 27.83 -12.75 13.83
C ALA A 546 27.22 -12.10 12.57
N CYS A 547 26.15 -12.65 12.02
CA CYS A 547 25.40 -12.01 10.93
C CYS A 547 24.75 -10.67 11.35
N PHE A 548 24.32 -10.56 12.60
CA PHE A 548 23.74 -9.31 13.12
C PHE A 548 24.79 -8.20 13.29
N MET A 549 26.04 -8.57 13.64
CA MET A 549 27.14 -7.61 13.80
C MET A 549 27.74 -7.15 12.47
N LEU A 550 27.72 -7.98 11.43
CA LEU A 550 28.22 -7.61 10.09
C LEU A 550 27.27 -6.72 9.29
N ARG A 551 25.97 -6.73 9.61
CA ARG A 551 24.96 -5.84 8.98
C ARG A 551 25.01 -4.40 9.47
N ARG A 552 25.71 -4.08 10.57
CA ARG A 552 25.87 -2.73 11.12
C ARG A 552 27.15 -1.99 10.65
N ARG A 553 27.96 -2.59 9.76
CA ARG A 553 29.20 -1.98 9.22
C ARG A 553 29.17 -1.71 7.72
N LYS A 554 27.98 -1.59 7.13
CA LYS A 554 27.88 -1.03 5.77
C LYS A 554 26.87 0.11 5.74
#